data_d7c9f8d5a3ec55653623fc08cfc64012
#
_entry.id   d7c9f8d5a3ec55653623fc08cfc64012
#
_cell.length_a   1.000
_cell.length_b   1.000
_cell.length_c   1.000
_cell.angle_alpha   90.00
_cell.angle_beta   90.00
_cell.angle_gamma   90.00
#
_symmetry.space_group_name_H-M   'P 1'
#
loop_
_entity.id
_entity.type
_entity.pdbx_description
1 polymer ?
#
loop_
_entity_poly.entity_id
_entity_poly.type
_entity_poly.pdbx_seq_one_letter_code
_entity_poly.pdbx_strand_id
1 'polypeptide(L)'
;MPQADFYILPSADEDSRYQFLGKLATRAISAGHWLYIHTDSEHLAERISERLWQSSPESFLANSLPTEKLHAPILIGWQPDHIPNTPDMLVNLSTIFPSQTVEFSRIAEIVIQSDEILALTRGRFKEYQGAGIQPRMHDMRKRSS
;
A
#
# COMPACT_ATOMS: atom_id res chain seq x y z
N MET A 1 -18.51 -1.79 4.28
CA MET A 1 -17.79 -3.02 3.91
C MET A 1 -16.40 -2.69 3.40
N PRO A 2 -15.37 -3.37 3.89
CA PRO A 2 -14.03 -3.18 3.35
C PRO A 2 -13.95 -3.57 1.89
N GLN A 3 -13.12 -2.86 1.14
CA GLN A 3 -12.89 -3.14 -0.27
C GLN A 3 -11.40 -3.35 -0.49
N ALA A 4 -11.03 -4.45 -1.13
CA ALA A 4 -9.65 -4.76 -1.46
C ALA A 4 -9.45 -4.70 -2.97
N ASP A 5 -8.41 -3.99 -3.39
CA ASP A 5 -8.05 -3.83 -4.80
C ASP A 5 -6.63 -4.34 -5.02
N PHE A 6 -6.46 -5.24 -5.99
CA PHE A 6 -5.16 -5.73 -6.42
C PHE A 6 -4.79 -5.07 -7.73
N TYR A 7 -3.72 -4.28 -7.71
CA TYR A 7 -3.21 -3.61 -8.90
C TYR A 7 -2.05 -4.42 -9.46
N ILE A 8 -2.28 -5.06 -10.60
CA ILE A 8 -1.31 -5.98 -11.21
C ILE A 8 -0.53 -5.26 -12.28
N LEU A 9 0.73 -4.97 -11.99
CA LEU A 9 1.62 -4.22 -12.86
C LEU A 9 2.35 -5.14 -13.85
N PRO A 10 2.75 -4.62 -15.02
CA PRO A 10 3.46 -5.44 -16.01
C PRO A 10 4.92 -5.70 -15.69
N SER A 11 5.53 -4.91 -14.81
CA SER A 11 6.95 -4.98 -14.50
C SER A 11 7.25 -5.91 -13.34
N ALA A 12 8.50 -6.37 -13.26
CA ALA A 12 8.95 -7.26 -12.18
C ALA A 12 9.81 -6.54 -11.13
N ASP A 13 10.16 -5.28 -11.35
CA ASP A 13 11.07 -4.55 -10.46
C ASP A 13 10.34 -3.75 -9.38
N GLU A 14 10.98 -3.63 -8.22
CA GLU A 14 10.43 -2.89 -7.08
C GLU A 14 10.24 -1.40 -7.39
N ASP A 15 11.05 -0.84 -8.26
CA ASP A 15 10.92 0.58 -8.60
C ASP A 15 9.55 0.90 -9.20
N SER A 16 9.03 0.03 -10.05
CA SER A 16 7.69 0.17 -10.62
C SER A 16 6.63 0.18 -9.53
N ARG A 17 6.82 -0.64 -8.50
CA ARG A 17 5.91 -0.74 -7.38
C ARG A 17 5.86 0.59 -6.62
N TYR A 18 7.02 1.18 -6.37
CA TYR A 18 7.10 2.47 -5.68
C TYR A 18 6.56 3.61 -6.52
N GLN A 19 6.79 3.58 -7.84
CA GLN A 19 6.22 4.59 -8.74
C GLN A 19 4.69 4.55 -8.73
N PHE A 20 4.13 3.36 -8.78
CA PHE A 20 2.68 3.21 -8.72
C PHE A 20 2.14 3.66 -7.37
N LEU A 21 2.86 3.36 -6.30
CA LEU A 21 2.50 3.80 -4.96
C LEU A 21 2.37 5.32 -4.90
N GLY A 22 3.29 6.04 -5.51
CA GLY A 22 3.24 7.50 -5.57
C GLY A 22 1.98 8.01 -6.24
N LYS A 23 1.59 7.40 -7.36
CA LYS A 23 0.36 7.76 -8.07
C LYS A 23 -0.88 7.45 -7.25
N LEU A 24 -0.90 6.29 -6.62
CA LEU A 24 -2.01 5.87 -5.78
C LEU A 24 -2.16 6.79 -4.57
N ALA A 25 -1.05 7.14 -3.93
CA ALA A 25 -1.05 8.04 -2.79
C ALA A 25 -1.57 9.43 -3.18
N THR A 26 -1.16 9.94 -4.33
CA THR A 26 -1.64 11.23 -4.82
C THR A 26 -3.15 11.22 -4.99
N ARG A 27 -3.70 10.15 -5.57
CA ARG A 27 -5.15 10.03 -5.73
C ARG A 27 -5.87 9.94 -4.39
N ALA A 28 -5.33 9.15 -3.46
CA ALA A 28 -5.94 8.96 -2.15
C ALA A 28 -6.01 10.28 -1.38
N ILE A 29 -4.92 11.02 -1.35
CA ILE A 29 -4.87 12.31 -0.66
C ILE A 29 -5.79 13.32 -1.31
N SER A 30 -5.82 13.37 -2.64
CA SER A 30 -6.72 14.26 -3.39
C SER A 30 -8.19 13.95 -3.12
N ALA A 31 -8.51 12.69 -2.82
CA ALA A 31 -9.86 12.26 -2.50
C ALA A 31 -10.21 12.45 -1.02
N GLY A 32 -9.28 12.96 -0.23
CA GLY A 32 -9.51 13.23 1.20
C GLY A 32 -9.26 12.06 2.14
N HIS A 33 -8.58 11.02 1.67
CA HIS A 33 -8.27 9.86 2.51
C HIS A 33 -7.01 10.09 3.34
N TRP A 34 -6.99 9.44 4.52
CA TRP A 34 -5.78 9.24 5.29
C TRP A 34 -5.21 7.90 4.88
N LEU A 35 -3.93 7.89 4.51
CA LEU A 35 -3.28 6.71 3.98
C LEU A 35 -2.31 6.12 4.98
N TYR A 36 -2.43 4.81 5.25
CA TYR A 36 -1.45 4.07 6.01
C TYR A 36 -0.76 3.06 5.09
N ILE A 37 0.57 3.06 5.09
CA ILE A 37 1.37 2.12 4.32
C ILE A 37 2.07 1.19 5.31
N HIS A 38 1.88 -0.11 5.13
CA HIS A 38 2.51 -1.11 6.00
C HIS A 38 3.59 -1.86 5.23
N THR A 39 4.77 -1.97 5.83
CA THR A 39 5.90 -2.68 5.23
C THR A 39 6.57 -3.57 6.27
N ASP A 40 7.69 -4.22 5.92
CA ASP A 40 8.28 -5.25 6.76
C ASP A 40 9.30 -4.73 7.78
N SER A 41 9.90 -3.58 7.56
CA SER A 41 10.97 -3.09 8.43
C SER A 41 11.07 -1.58 8.40
N GLU A 42 11.75 -1.04 9.41
CA GLU A 42 12.04 0.39 9.49
C GLU A 42 12.84 0.86 8.27
N HIS A 43 13.81 0.07 7.86
CA HIS A 43 14.65 0.40 6.70
C HIS A 43 13.81 0.56 5.43
N LEU A 44 12.87 -0.36 5.20
CA LEU A 44 11.98 -0.27 4.04
C LEU A 44 11.05 0.92 4.16
N ALA A 45 10.56 1.21 5.37
CA ALA A 45 9.70 2.37 5.60
C ALA A 45 10.43 3.67 5.27
N GLU A 46 11.69 3.78 5.66
CA GLU A 46 12.50 4.96 5.34
C GLU A 46 12.70 5.11 3.83
N ARG A 47 12.93 4.02 3.13
CA ARG A 47 13.08 4.04 1.67
C ARG A 47 11.78 4.47 0.98
N ILE A 48 10.66 3.97 1.45
CA ILE A 48 9.35 4.36 0.92
C ILE A 48 9.11 5.85 1.16
N SER A 49 9.40 6.32 2.36
CA SER A 49 9.25 7.74 2.70
C SER A 49 10.06 8.63 1.77
N GLU A 50 11.32 8.27 1.54
CA GLU A 50 12.21 9.00 0.64
C GLU A 50 11.65 9.04 -0.79
N ARG A 51 11.18 7.89 -1.27
CA ARG A 51 10.61 7.82 -2.62
C ARG A 51 9.37 8.67 -2.77
N LEU A 52 8.52 8.74 -1.76
CA LEU A 52 7.33 9.58 -1.79
C LEU A 52 7.67 11.06 -1.85
N TRP A 53 8.67 11.48 -1.06
CA TRP A 53 9.14 12.87 -1.11
C TRP A 53 9.72 13.24 -2.47
N GLN A 54 10.34 12.29 -3.16
CA GLN A 54 10.97 12.51 -4.46
C GLN A 54 10.02 12.38 -5.64
N SER A 55 8.93 11.61 -5.49
CA SER A 55 8.09 11.24 -6.62
C SER A 55 7.34 12.40 -7.25
N SER A 56 7.06 13.44 -6.48
CA SER A 56 6.40 14.63 -7.00
C SER A 56 6.63 15.81 -6.06
N PRO A 57 7.65 16.64 -6.33
CA PRO A 57 7.92 17.81 -5.49
C PRO A 57 6.77 18.78 -5.39
N GLU A 58 5.89 18.77 -6.39
CA GLU A 58 4.75 19.69 -6.43
C GLU A 58 3.50 19.15 -5.76
N SER A 59 3.40 17.84 -5.58
CA SER A 59 2.18 17.24 -5.04
C SER A 59 2.18 17.12 -3.52
N PHE A 60 3.29 17.40 -2.88
CA PHE A 60 3.38 17.43 -1.42
C PHE A 60 2.85 16.15 -0.78
N LEU A 61 3.44 15.00 -1.17
CA LEU A 61 3.10 13.74 -0.52
C LEU A 61 3.72 13.69 0.88
N ALA A 62 3.21 14.56 1.74
CA ALA A 62 3.67 14.63 3.12
C ALA A 62 3.43 13.31 3.82
N ASN A 63 4.50 12.75 4.35
CA ASN A 63 4.43 11.45 5.01
C ASN A 63 5.30 11.46 6.26
N SER A 64 5.00 10.54 7.18
CA SER A 64 5.76 10.44 8.42
C SER A 64 5.90 8.99 8.84
N LEU A 65 6.94 8.73 9.63
CA LEU A 65 7.15 7.46 10.31
C LEU A 65 6.62 7.57 11.74
N PRO A 66 6.30 6.46 12.41
CA PRO A 66 5.77 6.50 13.77
C PRO A 66 6.71 7.18 14.77
N THR A 67 8.01 7.18 14.50
CA THR A 67 9.01 7.82 15.35
C THR A 67 9.06 9.34 15.20
N GLU A 68 8.41 9.86 14.17
CA GLU A 68 8.38 11.30 13.90
C GLU A 68 7.14 11.94 14.53
N LYS A 69 7.28 13.18 14.98
CA LYS A 69 6.16 13.88 15.63
C LYS A 69 5.38 14.74 14.64
N LEU A 70 5.21 14.23 13.43
CA LEU A 70 4.48 14.93 12.38
C LEU A 70 3.11 14.30 12.16
N HIS A 71 2.10 15.14 11.96
CA HIS A 71 0.77 14.69 11.56
C HIS A 71 0.63 14.84 10.05
N ALA A 72 1.14 13.85 9.34
CA ALA A 72 1.04 13.82 7.88
C ALA A 72 -0.15 12.96 7.46
N PRO A 73 -0.76 13.23 6.30
CA PRO A 73 -1.85 12.39 5.81
C PRO A 73 -1.42 11.00 5.40
N ILE A 74 -0.12 10.77 5.24
CA ILE A 74 0.44 9.44 4.95
C ILE A 74 1.32 9.03 6.11
N LEU A 75 1.00 7.89 6.71
CA LEU A 75 1.81 7.28 7.76
C LEU A 75 2.38 5.97 7.23
N ILE A 76 3.67 5.72 7.45
CA ILE A 76 4.33 4.49 7.02
C ILE A 76 4.81 3.75 8.26
N GLY A 77 4.34 2.52 8.47
CA GLY A 77 4.71 1.73 9.64
C GLY A 77 5.14 0.31 9.27
N TRP A 78 5.65 -0.43 10.26
CA TRP A 78 6.15 -1.79 10.05
C TRP A 78 5.85 -2.74 11.22
N GLN A 79 5.09 -2.27 12.21
CA GLN A 79 4.67 -3.10 13.35
C GLN A 79 3.17 -2.98 13.54
N PRO A 80 2.53 -3.98 14.16
CA PRO A 80 1.07 -3.93 14.38
C PRO A 80 0.60 -2.72 15.16
N ASP A 81 1.37 -2.27 16.17
CA ASP A 81 1.01 -1.10 16.97
C ASP A 81 1.24 0.23 16.24
N HIS A 82 1.83 0.23 15.05
CA HIS A 82 1.92 1.43 14.22
C HIS A 82 0.62 1.70 13.46
N ILE A 83 -0.26 0.70 13.37
CA ILE A 83 -1.50 0.82 12.60
C ILE A 83 -2.45 1.79 13.31
N PRO A 84 -3.01 2.78 12.59
CA PRO A 84 -3.87 3.79 13.21
C PRO A 84 -5.14 3.20 13.83
N ASN A 85 -5.63 3.85 14.89
CA ASN A 85 -6.89 3.47 15.53
C ASN A 85 -8.11 3.82 14.69
N THR A 86 -7.97 4.76 13.77
CA THR A 86 -9.06 5.16 12.87
C THR A 86 -8.67 4.78 11.45
N PRO A 87 -8.87 3.51 11.07
CA PRO A 87 -8.40 3.04 9.77
C PRO A 87 -9.25 3.61 8.63
N ASP A 88 -8.59 4.09 7.60
CA ASP A 88 -9.23 4.57 6.37
C ASP A 88 -8.72 3.75 5.21
N MET A 89 -7.59 4.13 4.60
CA MET A 89 -7.03 3.41 3.47
C MET A 89 -5.67 2.81 3.81
N LEU A 90 -5.48 1.55 3.43
CA LEU A 90 -4.23 0.82 3.62
C LEU A 90 -3.61 0.47 2.27
N VAL A 91 -2.29 0.69 2.14
CA VAL A 91 -1.50 0.05 1.10
C VAL A 91 -0.60 -0.96 1.80
N ASN A 92 -0.77 -2.23 1.49
CA ASN A 92 0.00 -3.29 2.13
C ASN A 92 1.19 -3.68 1.26
N LEU A 93 2.39 -3.33 1.70
CA LEU A 93 3.65 -3.70 1.03
C LEU A 93 4.43 -4.74 1.83
N SER A 94 3.84 -5.25 2.91
CA SER A 94 4.51 -6.22 3.78
C SER A 94 4.38 -7.64 3.24
N THR A 95 5.23 -8.53 3.72
CA THR A 95 5.14 -9.96 3.43
C THR A 95 4.15 -10.67 4.36
N ILE A 96 3.68 -9.97 5.41
CA ILE A 96 2.75 -10.50 6.39
C ILE A 96 1.39 -9.86 6.18
N PHE A 97 0.32 -10.63 6.40
CA PHE A 97 -1.05 -10.12 6.37
C PHE A 97 -1.45 -9.73 7.79
N PRO A 98 -1.41 -8.44 8.15
CA PRO A 98 -1.80 -8.03 9.51
C PRO A 98 -3.28 -8.27 9.73
N SER A 99 -3.63 -8.78 10.91
CA SER A 99 -5.04 -9.04 11.23
C SER A 99 -5.91 -7.79 11.18
N GLN A 100 -5.33 -6.63 11.45
CA GLN A 100 -6.04 -5.35 11.41
C GLN A 100 -6.36 -4.89 9.98
N THR A 101 -5.81 -5.55 8.97
CA THR A 101 -6.04 -5.19 7.56
C THR A 101 -7.53 -5.11 7.24
N VAL A 102 -8.32 -6.04 7.78
CA VAL A 102 -9.75 -6.12 7.49
C VAL A 102 -10.56 -4.97 8.12
N GLU A 103 -9.94 -4.17 8.98
CA GLU A 103 -10.61 -3.02 9.60
C GLU A 103 -10.56 -1.77 8.72
N PHE A 104 -9.70 -1.76 7.71
CA PHE A 104 -9.62 -0.62 6.79
C PHE A 104 -10.79 -0.63 5.82
N SER A 105 -11.29 0.54 5.49
CA SER A 105 -12.40 0.65 4.54
C SER A 105 -11.94 0.36 3.11
N ARG A 106 -10.69 0.71 2.78
CA ARG A 106 -10.09 0.43 1.47
C ARG A 106 -8.70 -0.12 1.65
N ILE A 107 -8.38 -1.15 0.89
CA ILE A 107 -7.09 -1.83 0.97
C ILE A 107 -6.55 -1.99 -0.44
N ALA A 108 -5.28 -1.64 -0.63
CA ALA A 108 -4.61 -1.80 -1.92
C ALA A 108 -3.42 -2.74 -1.80
N GLU A 109 -3.32 -3.67 -2.73
CA GLU A 109 -2.17 -4.55 -2.91
C GLU A 109 -1.55 -4.22 -4.26
N ILE A 110 -0.27 -3.94 -4.30
CA ILE A 110 0.44 -3.63 -5.54
C ILE A 110 1.29 -4.84 -5.92
N VAL A 111 0.97 -5.45 -7.06
CA VAL A 111 1.53 -6.74 -7.48
C VAL A 111 2.46 -6.52 -8.67
N ILE A 112 3.73 -6.86 -8.49
CA ILE A 112 4.70 -6.88 -9.60
C ILE A 112 4.94 -8.34 -10.00
N GLN A 113 5.54 -8.54 -11.18
CA GLN A 113 5.71 -9.87 -11.78
C GLN A 113 6.97 -10.57 -11.27
N SER A 114 7.18 -10.55 -9.94
CA SER A 114 8.24 -11.32 -9.29
C SER A 114 7.63 -12.56 -8.65
N ASP A 115 8.36 -13.66 -8.66
CA ASP A 115 7.87 -14.94 -8.13
C ASP A 115 7.48 -14.84 -6.66
N GLU A 116 8.27 -14.11 -5.88
CA GLU A 116 7.99 -13.91 -4.46
C GLU A 116 6.67 -13.17 -4.24
N ILE A 117 6.48 -12.06 -4.94
CA ILE A 117 5.26 -11.24 -4.79
C ILE A 117 4.04 -12.00 -5.32
N LEU A 118 4.19 -12.72 -6.43
CA LEU A 118 3.08 -13.50 -6.98
C LEU A 118 2.63 -14.60 -6.02
N ALA A 119 3.58 -15.24 -5.34
CA ALA A 119 3.25 -16.26 -4.34
C ALA A 119 2.51 -15.66 -3.16
N LEU A 120 2.98 -14.51 -2.66
CA LEU A 120 2.30 -13.79 -1.57
C LEU A 120 0.89 -13.37 -1.97
N THR A 121 0.73 -12.91 -3.20
CA THR A 121 -0.56 -12.45 -3.71
C THR A 121 -1.60 -13.55 -3.68
N ARG A 122 -1.23 -14.78 -4.08
CA ARG A 122 -2.15 -15.90 -4.06
C ARG A 122 -2.66 -16.20 -2.65
N GLY A 123 -1.77 -16.15 -1.67
CA GLY A 123 -2.15 -16.36 -0.28
C GLY A 123 -3.07 -15.25 0.24
N ARG A 124 -2.75 -14.00 -0.08
CA ARG A 124 -3.56 -12.86 0.36
C ARG A 124 -4.94 -12.85 -0.25
N PHE A 125 -5.05 -13.24 -1.51
CA PHE A 125 -6.35 -13.34 -2.16
C PHE A 125 -7.26 -14.25 -1.35
N LYS A 126 -6.74 -15.41 -0.92
CA LYS A 126 -7.50 -16.35 -0.11
C LYS A 126 -7.82 -15.80 1.27
N GLU A 127 -6.88 -15.06 1.87
CA GLU A 127 -7.09 -14.47 3.18
C GLU A 127 -8.19 -13.40 3.15
N TYR A 128 -8.25 -12.58 2.10
CA TYR A 128 -9.34 -11.62 1.95
C TYR A 128 -10.68 -12.34 1.78
N GLN A 129 -10.72 -13.37 0.95
CA GLN A 129 -11.96 -14.15 0.76
C GLN A 129 -12.41 -14.80 2.07
N GLY A 130 -11.45 -15.34 2.85
CA GLY A 130 -11.76 -15.92 4.15
C GLY A 130 -12.31 -14.90 5.15
N ALA A 131 -11.99 -13.63 4.97
CA ALA A 131 -12.50 -12.54 5.80
C ALA A 131 -13.82 -11.96 5.27
N GLY A 132 -14.37 -12.53 4.20
CA GLY A 132 -15.62 -12.06 3.62
C GLY A 132 -15.45 -10.89 2.67
N ILE A 133 -14.24 -10.63 2.21
CA ILE A 133 -13.94 -9.54 1.28
C ILE A 133 -13.67 -10.12 -0.09
N GLN A 134 -14.41 -9.67 -1.11
CA GLN A 134 -14.18 -10.10 -2.48
C GLN A 134 -13.18 -9.14 -3.13
N PRO A 135 -11.93 -9.56 -3.39
CA PRO A 135 -10.96 -8.68 -4.00
C PRO A 135 -11.31 -8.34 -5.44
N ARG A 136 -11.00 -7.11 -5.84
CA ARG A 136 -11.13 -6.67 -7.23
C ARG A 136 -9.75 -6.64 -7.86
N MET A 137 -9.66 -7.18 -9.08
CA MET A 137 -8.41 -7.28 -9.81
C MET A 137 -8.35 -6.18 -10.86
N HIS A 138 -7.28 -5.38 -10.81
CA HIS A 138 -7.01 -4.35 -11.81
C HIS A 138 -5.77 -4.77 -12.57
N ASP A 139 -5.98 -5.50 -13.67
CA ASP A 139 -4.88 -6.03 -14.47
C ASP A 139 -4.38 -4.96 -15.45
N MET A 140 -3.20 -4.43 -15.17
CA MET A 140 -2.61 -3.35 -15.96
C MET A 140 -1.58 -3.87 -16.96
N ARG A 141 -1.40 -5.19 -17.04
CA ARG A 141 -0.41 -5.78 -17.95
C ARG A 141 -0.75 -5.63 -19.41
N LYS A 142 -2.04 -5.49 -19.73
CA LYS A 142 -2.51 -5.37 -21.11
C LYS A 142 -2.73 -3.92 -21.56
N ARG A 143 -2.35 -2.97 -20.73
CA ARG A 143 -2.56 -1.55 -21.04
C ARG A 143 -1.43 -0.93 -21.82
N SER A 144 -0.34 -1.62 -21.98
CA SER A 144 0.81 -1.15 -22.73
C SER A 144 0.66 -1.58 -24.19
N SER A 145 0.05 -0.79 -24.96
CA SER A 145 -0.03 -1.03 -26.41
C SER A 145 0.45 0.18 -27.14
#